data_77a9a54961b7a52aa9767e44297b4636
#
_entry.id   77a9a54961b7a52aa9767e44297b4636
#
_cell.length_a   1.000
_cell.length_b   1.000
_cell.length_c   1.000
_cell.angle_alpha   90.00
_cell.angle_beta   90.00
_cell.angle_gamma   90.00
#
_symmetry.space_group_name_H-M   'P 1'
#
loop_
_entity.id
_entity.type
_entity.pdbx_description
1 polymer ?
#
loop_
_entity_poly.entity_id
_entity_poly.type
_entity_poly.pdbx_seq_one_letter_code
_entity_poly.pdbx_strand_id
1 'polypeptide(L)'
;SLVGSEMCIRDRSQDYQQAVRTQLIAGIANTYYTLLMLDEQLSLTQQTEQAWKETVVSARALMEAGQYNEAGVSQMEATHYSVQTSILDLKEQINQVENSLALLLAETPRHYERGTLSAQHFTQDLSVGIPMQMLANRPDVRSAERSLEAAFYGTNQARSAFYPSIVLSGSAGWTNSCLLYTSPSPRD
;
A
#
# COMPACT_ATOMS: atom_id res chain seq x y z
N SER A 1 36.43 1.11 -5.08
CA SER A 1 35.50 1.62 -4.07
C SER A 1 34.23 2.27 -4.66
N LEU A 2 34.27 2.93 -5.81
CA LEU A 2 33.07 3.41 -6.53
C LEU A 2 32.11 2.27 -6.88
N VAL A 3 32.62 1.14 -7.36
CA VAL A 3 31.81 -0.05 -7.72
C VAL A 3 31.03 -0.57 -6.50
N GLY A 4 31.62 -0.60 -5.30
CA GLY A 4 30.92 -1.04 -4.09
C GLY A 4 29.77 -0.11 -3.71
N SER A 5 29.96 1.21 -3.84
CA SER A 5 28.90 2.20 -3.58
C SER A 5 27.72 2.05 -4.55
N GLU A 6 27.98 1.88 -5.84
CA GLU A 6 26.96 1.71 -6.86
C GLU A 6 26.16 0.38 -6.68
N MET A 7 26.84 -0.69 -6.29
CA MET A 7 26.19 -1.96 -5.96
C MET A 7 25.26 -1.82 -4.75
N CYS A 8 25.68 -1.13 -3.68
CA CYS A 8 24.84 -0.87 -2.52
C CYS A 8 23.59 -0.03 -2.86
N ILE A 9 23.71 0.96 -3.77
CA ILE A 9 22.58 1.77 -4.24
C ILE A 9 21.58 0.92 -5.00
N ARG A 10 22.05 0.07 -5.91
CA ARG A 10 21.20 -0.84 -6.69
C ARG A 10 20.46 -1.83 -5.78
N ASP A 11 21.17 -2.49 -4.87
CA ASP A 11 20.61 -3.47 -3.97
C ASP A 11 19.57 -2.85 -3.03
N ARG A 12 19.85 -1.63 -2.50
CA ARG A 12 18.89 -0.86 -1.72
C ARG A 12 17.61 -0.58 -2.51
N SER A 13 17.71 -0.30 -3.80
CA SER A 13 16.54 -0.08 -4.66
C SER A 13 15.68 -1.33 -4.79
N GLN A 14 16.28 -2.52 -4.85
CA GLN A 14 15.55 -3.79 -4.86
C GLN A 14 14.87 -4.09 -3.52
N ASP A 15 15.56 -3.85 -2.41
CA ASP A 15 14.98 -4.00 -1.07
C ASP A 15 13.81 -3.02 -0.87
N TYR A 16 13.92 -1.79 -1.37
CA TYR A 16 12.83 -0.80 -1.37
C TYR A 16 11.62 -1.29 -2.19
N GLN A 17 11.84 -1.84 -3.39
CA GLN A 17 10.77 -2.42 -4.20
C GLN A 17 10.04 -3.54 -3.45
N GLN A 18 10.78 -4.40 -2.74
CA GLN A 18 10.19 -5.47 -1.93
C GLN A 18 9.40 -4.92 -0.74
N ALA A 19 9.88 -3.87 -0.09
CA ALA A 19 9.16 -3.17 0.98
C ALA A 19 7.82 -2.61 0.49
N VAL A 20 7.83 -1.91 -0.66
CA VAL A 20 6.62 -1.35 -1.28
C VAL A 20 5.61 -2.45 -1.64
N ARG A 21 6.08 -3.58 -2.18
CA ARG A 21 5.20 -4.73 -2.47
C ARG A 21 4.54 -5.28 -1.21
N THR A 22 5.29 -5.45 -0.13
CA THR A 22 4.76 -5.92 1.15
C THR A 22 3.73 -4.95 1.72
N GLN A 23 4.03 -3.65 1.65
CA GLN A 23 3.12 -2.60 2.11
C GLN A 23 1.83 -2.56 1.27
N LEU A 24 1.95 -2.74 -0.04
CA LEU A 24 0.78 -2.80 -0.95
C LEU A 24 -0.11 -3.99 -0.62
N ILE A 25 0.47 -5.19 -0.43
CA ILE A 25 -0.29 -6.39 -0.05
C ILE A 25 -1.00 -6.19 1.29
N ALA A 26 -0.31 -5.61 2.29
CA ALA A 26 -0.91 -5.30 3.58
C ALA A 26 -2.04 -4.26 3.46
N GLY A 27 -1.85 -3.24 2.62
CA GLY A 27 -2.88 -2.24 2.32
C GLY A 27 -4.13 -2.84 1.69
N ILE A 28 -3.96 -3.70 0.68
CA ILE A 28 -5.07 -4.42 0.02
C ILE A 28 -5.80 -5.31 1.02
N ALA A 29 -5.07 -6.07 1.84
CA ALA A 29 -5.66 -6.94 2.86
C ALA A 29 -6.48 -6.12 3.88
N ASN A 30 -5.92 -5.03 4.41
CA ASN A 30 -6.62 -4.16 5.34
C ASN A 30 -7.89 -3.57 4.73
N THR A 31 -7.83 -3.08 3.50
CA THR A 31 -8.98 -2.51 2.78
C THR A 31 -10.05 -3.58 2.54
N TYR A 32 -9.65 -4.80 2.18
CA TYR A 32 -10.58 -5.93 2.00
C TYR A 32 -11.32 -6.30 3.29
N TYR A 33 -10.59 -6.43 4.42
CA TYR A 33 -11.22 -6.72 5.71
C TYR A 33 -12.08 -5.56 6.22
N THR A 34 -11.73 -4.32 5.91
CA THR A 34 -12.57 -3.15 6.18
C THR A 34 -13.90 -3.25 5.41
N LEU A 35 -13.88 -3.68 4.16
CA LEU A 35 -15.10 -3.91 3.37
C LEU A 35 -15.97 -5.00 4.00
N LEU A 36 -15.39 -6.14 4.38
CA LEU A 36 -16.15 -7.20 5.06
C LEU A 36 -16.80 -6.72 6.37
N MET A 37 -16.09 -5.90 7.14
CA MET A 37 -16.61 -5.29 8.37
C MET A 37 -17.79 -4.36 8.06
N LEU A 38 -17.68 -3.51 7.05
CA LEU A 38 -18.75 -2.58 6.67
C LEU A 38 -19.98 -3.31 6.12
N ASP A 39 -19.82 -4.40 5.38
CA ASP A 39 -20.93 -5.24 4.90
C ASP A 39 -21.68 -5.88 6.07
N GLU A 40 -20.98 -6.43 7.04
CA GLU A 40 -21.59 -6.99 8.24
C GLU A 40 -22.29 -5.91 9.06
N GLN A 41 -21.68 -4.75 9.20
CA GLN A 41 -22.32 -3.61 9.89
C GLN A 41 -23.57 -3.12 9.14
N LEU A 42 -23.54 -3.09 7.81
CA LEU A 42 -24.69 -2.74 7.00
C LEU A 42 -25.84 -3.76 7.21
N SER A 43 -25.53 -5.05 7.18
CA SER A 43 -26.50 -6.12 7.42
C SER A 43 -27.16 -5.99 8.80
N LEU A 44 -26.36 -5.79 9.84
CA LEU A 44 -26.83 -5.61 11.21
C LEU A 44 -27.70 -4.34 11.35
N THR A 45 -27.30 -3.23 10.71
CA THR A 45 -28.05 -1.98 10.75
C THR A 45 -29.38 -2.10 10.01
N GLN A 46 -29.44 -2.87 8.91
CA GLN A 46 -30.70 -3.17 8.20
C GLN A 46 -31.66 -4.03 9.05
N GLN A 47 -31.13 -5.01 9.77
CA GLN A 47 -31.95 -5.78 10.74
C GLN A 47 -32.47 -4.89 11.86
N THR A 48 -31.64 -3.98 12.36
CA THR A 48 -32.02 -3.01 13.38
C THR A 48 -33.11 -2.05 12.88
N GLU A 49 -32.98 -1.58 11.63
CA GLU A 49 -34.00 -0.73 10.98
C GLU A 49 -35.35 -1.44 10.91
N GLN A 50 -35.36 -2.73 10.53
CA GLN A 50 -36.59 -3.52 10.46
C GLN A 50 -37.22 -3.68 11.86
N ALA A 51 -36.43 -3.92 12.90
CA ALA A 51 -36.92 -4.02 14.27
C ALA A 51 -37.52 -2.67 14.78
N TRP A 52 -36.89 -1.55 14.45
CA TRP A 52 -37.42 -0.24 14.77
C TRP A 52 -38.73 0.04 14.04
N LYS A 53 -38.85 -0.33 12.77
CA LYS A 53 -40.09 -0.20 12.00
C LYS A 53 -41.24 -0.94 12.64
N GLU A 54 -41.03 -2.18 13.09
CA GLU A 54 -42.04 -2.99 13.79
C GLU A 54 -42.40 -2.36 15.16
N THR A 55 -41.40 -1.81 15.86
CA THR A 55 -41.59 -1.11 17.13
C THR A 55 -42.46 0.13 16.96
N VAL A 56 -42.21 0.94 15.92
CA VAL A 56 -43.04 2.14 15.61
C VAL A 56 -44.48 1.74 15.29
N VAL A 57 -44.69 0.67 14.50
CA VAL A 57 -46.08 0.17 14.20
C VAL A 57 -46.79 -0.22 15.48
N SER A 58 -46.11 -0.95 16.35
CA SER A 58 -46.69 -1.38 17.66
C SER A 58 -47.01 -0.21 18.56
N ALA A 59 -46.10 0.79 18.62
CA ALA A 59 -46.28 2.00 19.44
C ALA A 59 -47.47 2.85 18.93
N ARG A 60 -47.68 2.95 17.63
CA ARG A 60 -48.85 3.61 17.03
C ARG A 60 -50.17 2.94 17.40
N ALA A 61 -50.20 1.60 17.30
CA ALA A 61 -51.39 0.87 17.73
C ALA A 61 -51.72 1.06 19.20
N LEU A 62 -50.70 1.09 20.09
CA LEU A 62 -50.89 1.40 21.52
C LEU A 62 -51.35 2.86 21.75
N MET A 63 -50.88 3.79 20.96
CA MET A 63 -51.35 5.18 21.02
C MET A 63 -52.82 5.29 20.59
N GLU A 64 -53.21 4.65 19.51
CA GLU A 64 -54.62 4.60 19.08
C GLU A 64 -55.53 3.96 20.15
N ALA A 65 -55.02 2.98 20.87
CA ALA A 65 -55.74 2.37 22.02
C ALA A 65 -55.72 3.23 23.31
N GLY A 66 -55.12 4.44 23.27
CA GLY A 66 -55.01 5.34 24.39
C GLY A 66 -54.02 4.90 25.49
N GLN A 67 -53.16 3.93 25.22
CA GLN A 67 -52.18 3.36 26.18
C GLN A 67 -50.78 3.94 26.02
N TYR A 68 -50.55 4.76 25.00
CA TYR A 68 -49.24 5.39 24.73
C TYR A 68 -49.41 6.83 24.27
N ASN A 69 -48.39 7.67 24.51
CA ASN A 69 -48.46 9.07 24.15
C ASN A 69 -47.82 9.36 22.78
N GLU A 70 -48.31 10.41 22.11
CA GLU A 70 -47.82 10.84 20.77
C GLU A 70 -46.35 11.25 20.78
N ALA A 71 -45.87 11.88 21.86
CA ALA A 71 -44.46 12.28 22.01
C ALA A 71 -43.52 11.08 21.96
N GLY A 72 -43.93 9.96 22.62
CA GLY A 72 -43.13 8.72 22.57
C GLY A 72 -43.11 8.07 21.20
N VAL A 73 -44.22 8.07 20.45
CA VAL A 73 -44.25 7.58 19.07
C VAL A 73 -43.32 8.42 18.16
N SER A 74 -43.42 9.76 18.28
CA SER A 74 -42.57 10.67 17.50
C SER A 74 -41.08 10.47 17.81
N GLN A 75 -40.72 10.18 19.05
CA GLN A 75 -39.33 9.87 19.42
C GLN A 75 -38.84 8.55 18.79
N MET A 76 -39.70 7.51 18.75
CA MET A 76 -39.37 6.24 18.10
C MET A 76 -39.22 6.38 16.59
N GLU A 77 -40.08 7.18 15.96
CA GLU A 77 -40.00 7.52 14.53
C GLU A 77 -38.70 8.27 14.21
N ALA A 78 -38.32 9.27 15.04
CA ALA A 78 -37.07 9.96 14.87
C ALA A 78 -35.86 9.03 14.97
N THR A 79 -35.88 8.05 15.89
CA THR A 79 -34.84 7.03 16.01
C THR A 79 -34.79 6.12 14.76
N HIS A 80 -35.97 5.69 14.27
CA HIS A 80 -36.06 4.88 13.04
C HIS A 80 -35.44 5.63 11.84
N TYR A 81 -35.78 6.91 11.64
CA TYR A 81 -35.17 7.72 10.59
C TYR A 81 -33.65 7.93 10.75
N SER A 82 -33.19 8.06 12.00
CA SER A 82 -31.75 8.13 12.27
C SER A 82 -31.04 6.85 11.84
N VAL A 83 -31.62 5.67 12.10
CA VAL A 83 -31.08 4.37 11.63
C VAL A 83 -31.07 4.29 10.10
N GLN A 84 -32.14 4.77 9.43
CA GLN A 84 -32.16 4.86 7.96
C GLN A 84 -31.07 5.73 7.38
N THR A 85 -30.78 6.87 8.00
CA THR A 85 -29.67 7.74 7.60
C THR A 85 -28.34 7.00 7.74
N SER A 86 -28.11 6.29 8.85
CA SER A 86 -26.90 5.50 9.07
C SER A 86 -26.69 4.41 8.00
N ILE A 87 -27.77 3.83 7.46
CA ILE A 87 -27.67 2.87 6.33
C ILE A 87 -27.13 3.56 5.07
N LEU A 88 -27.55 4.79 4.80
CA LEU A 88 -27.08 5.55 3.62
C LEU A 88 -25.59 5.93 3.79
N ASP A 89 -25.20 6.35 4.99
CA ASP A 89 -23.82 6.66 5.31
C ASP A 89 -22.90 5.44 5.16
N LEU A 90 -23.36 4.26 5.61
CA LEU A 90 -22.63 3.01 5.45
C LEU A 90 -22.45 2.61 3.97
N LYS A 91 -23.50 2.79 3.16
CA LYS A 91 -23.41 2.53 1.71
C LYS A 91 -22.43 3.46 1.03
N GLU A 92 -22.39 4.74 1.43
CA GLU A 92 -21.41 5.69 0.93
C GLU A 92 -19.98 5.27 1.33
N GLN A 93 -19.75 4.88 2.59
CA GLN A 93 -18.45 4.41 3.05
C GLN A 93 -18.00 3.17 2.29
N ILE A 94 -18.89 2.21 2.04
CA ILE A 94 -18.58 1.02 1.22
C ILE A 94 -18.09 1.45 -0.17
N ASN A 95 -18.81 2.34 -0.85
CA ASN A 95 -18.40 2.85 -2.16
C ASN A 95 -17.03 3.55 -2.12
N GLN A 96 -16.76 4.34 -1.09
CA GLN A 96 -15.46 5.02 -0.93
C GLN A 96 -14.31 4.01 -0.73
N VAL A 97 -14.53 2.97 0.06
CA VAL A 97 -13.54 1.93 0.31
C VAL A 97 -13.35 1.04 -0.93
N GLU A 98 -14.41 0.73 -1.69
CA GLU A 98 -14.31 0.06 -2.99
C GLU A 98 -13.49 0.86 -4.00
N ASN A 99 -13.69 2.17 -4.07
CA ASN A 99 -12.89 3.06 -4.90
C ASN A 99 -11.41 3.07 -4.46
N SER A 100 -11.15 3.06 -3.16
CA SER A 100 -9.80 2.98 -2.61
C SER A 100 -9.13 1.64 -2.95
N LEU A 101 -9.88 0.53 -2.91
CA LEU A 101 -9.41 -0.79 -3.33
C LEU A 101 -9.09 -0.82 -4.82
N ALA A 102 -9.95 -0.25 -5.67
CA ALA A 102 -9.73 -0.14 -7.10
C ALA A 102 -8.44 0.63 -7.42
N LEU A 103 -8.18 1.72 -6.67
CA LEU A 103 -6.95 2.51 -6.80
C LEU A 103 -5.70 1.67 -6.45
N LEU A 104 -5.76 0.89 -5.37
CA LEU A 104 -4.64 0.01 -4.96
C LEU A 104 -4.39 -1.11 -5.98
N LEU A 105 -5.44 -1.58 -6.66
CA LEU A 105 -5.36 -2.61 -7.71
C LEU A 105 -5.03 -2.03 -9.09
N ALA A 106 -5.01 -0.69 -9.23
CA ALA A 106 -4.87 0.04 -10.49
C ALA A 106 -5.95 -0.37 -11.53
N GLU A 107 -7.17 -0.60 -11.06
CA GLU A 107 -8.34 -0.96 -11.88
C GLU A 107 -9.37 0.18 -11.88
N THR A 108 -10.31 0.12 -12.83
CA THR A 108 -11.47 1.01 -12.80
C THR A 108 -12.41 0.64 -11.65
N PRO A 109 -12.99 1.63 -10.95
CA PRO A 109 -13.92 1.36 -9.85
C PRO A 109 -15.05 0.42 -10.29
N ARG A 110 -15.26 -0.63 -9.52
CA ARG A 110 -16.33 -1.61 -9.74
C ARG A 110 -16.74 -2.22 -8.40
N HIS A 111 -17.91 -2.81 -8.38
CA HIS A 111 -18.31 -3.63 -7.25
C HIS A 111 -17.49 -4.95 -7.23
N TYR A 112 -16.90 -5.28 -6.08
CA TYR A 112 -16.11 -6.50 -5.90
C TYR A 112 -16.95 -7.55 -5.19
N GLU A 113 -17.03 -8.74 -5.81
CA GLU A 113 -17.58 -9.91 -5.13
C GLU A 113 -16.66 -10.32 -3.97
N ARG A 114 -17.24 -10.49 -2.81
CA ARG A 114 -16.51 -10.80 -1.56
C ARG A 114 -17.26 -11.80 -0.70
N GLY A 115 -16.54 -12.50 0.13
CA GLY A 115 -17.10 -13.43 1.10
C GLY A 115 -17.72 -12.72 2.31
N THR A 116 -18.14 -13.51 3.29
CA THR A 116 -18.67 -13.00 4.57
C THR A 116 -17.55 -12.98 5.62
N LEU A 117 -17.63 -12.06 6.58
CA LEU A 117 -16.68 -11.97 7.68
C LEU A 117 -16.65 -13.26 8.52
N SER A 118 -17.82 -13.86 8.74
CA SER A 118 -17.98 -15.11 9.51
C SER A 118 -17.33 -16.33 8.87
N ALA A 119 -17.10 -16.33 7.56
CA ALA A 119 -16.43 -17.41 6.83
C ALA A 119 -14.90 -17.30 6.87
N GLN A 120 -14.35 -16.21 7.40
CA GLN A 120 -12.90 -16.00 7.47
C GLN A 120 -12.32 -16.75 8.68
N HIS A 121 -11.36 -17.63 8.42
CA HIS A 121 -10.63 -18.35 9.44
C HIS A 121 -9.13 -18.15 9.23
N PHE A 122 -8.43 -17.76 10.30
CA PHE A 122 -6.97 -17.73 10.30
C PHE A 122 -6.48 -19.16 10.51
N THR A 123 -5.81 -19.72 9.50
CA THR A 123 -5.31 -21.11 9.49
C THR A 123 -3.97 -21.27 10.22
N GLN A 124 -3.33 -20.18 10.63
CA GLN A 124 -2.04 -20.23 11.31
C GLN A 124 -2.19 -19.68 12.74
N ASP A 125 -1.82 -20.52 13.71
CA ASP A 125 -1.50 -20.04 15.04
C ASP A 125 -0.33 -19.06 14.95
N LEU A 126 -0.56 -17.81 15.28
CA LEU A 126 0.48 -16.80 15.39
C LEU A 126 1.38 -17.18 16.55
N SER A 127 2.48 -17.89 16.26
CA SER A 127 3.48 -18.21 17.28
C SER A 127 4.06 -16.91 17.85
N VAL A 128 3.99 -16.77 19.15
CA VAL A 128 4.54 -15.63 19.86
C VAL A 128 6.06 -15.72 19.82
N GLY A 129 6.68 -14.80 19.09
CA GLY A 129 8.12 -14.64 18.98
C GLY A 129 8.60 -14.72 17.53
N ILE A 130 9.18 -13.61 17.08
CA ILE A 130 9.84 -13.56 15.76
C ILE A 130 11.28 -14.02 15.97
N PRO A 131 11.71 -15.17 15.41
CA PRO A 131 13.11 -15.58 15.48
C PRO A 131 14.00 -14.48 14.91
N MET A 132 15.13 -14.19 15.58
CA MET A 132 16.06 -13.13 15.15
C MET A 132 16.53 -13.32 13.68
N GLN A 133 16.55 -14.57 13.22
CA GLN A 133 16.85 -14.96 11.84
C GLN A 133 15.80 -14.42 10.82
N MET A 134 14.56 -14.19 11.23
CA MET A 134 13.53 -13.59 10.35
C MET A 134 13.72 -12.10 10.15
N LEU A 135 14.41 -11.39 11.06
CA LEU A 135 14.74 -9.98 10.89
C LEU A 135 15.63 -9.75 9.65
N ALA A 136 16.53 -10.70 9.34
CA ALA A 136 17.37 -10.62 8.16
C ALA A 136 16.58 -10.66 6.82
N ASN A 137 15.35 -11.17 6.84
CA ASN A 137 14.48 -11.22 5.66
C ASN A 137 13.58 -9.98 5.52
N ARG A 138 13.56 -9.09 6.52
CA ARG A 138 12.77 -7.86 6.45
C ARG A 138 13.42 -6.84 5.52
N PRO A 139 12.71 -6.34 4.50
CA PRO A 139 13.28 -5.43 3.52
C PRO A 139 13.65 -4.07 4.12
N ASP A 140 12.98 -3.62 5.19
CA ASP A 140 13.30 -2.39 5.90
C ASP A 140 14.63 -2.48 6.67
N VAL A 141 14.89 -3.62 7.33
CA VAL A 141 16.16 -3.89 8.02
C VAL A 141 17.29 -3.97 7.01
N ARG A 142 17.12 -4.73 5.93
CA ARG A 142 18.11 -4.85 4.84
C ARG A 142 18.41 -3.49 4.19
N SER A 143 17.40 -2.66 3.97
CA SER A 143 17.59 -1.30 3.45
C SER A 143 18.41 -0.43 4.40
N ALA A 144 18.19 -0.54 5.72
CA ALA A 144 18.98 0.17 6.73
C ALA A 144 20.45 -0.32 6.76
N GLU A 145 20.68 -1.63 6.67
CA GLU A 145 22.04 -2.22 6.59
C GLU A 145 22.78 -1.74 5.33
N ARG A 146 22.10 -1.73 4.16
CA ARG A 146 22.67 -1.20 2.90
C ARG A 146 22.98 0.29 2.99
N SER A 147 22.18 1.05 3.72
CA SER A 147 22.46 2.48 3.96
C SER A 147 23.70 2.69 4.82
N LEU A 148 23.89 1.86 5.85
CA LEU A 148 25.09 1.87 6.69
C LEU A 148 26.34 1.47 5.87
N GLU A 149 26.25 0.44 5.05
CA GLU A 149 27.31 -0.01 4.15
C GLU A 149 27.71 1.09 3.15
N ALA A 150 26.72 1.78 2.55
CA ALA A 150 26.98 2.92 1.67
C ALA A 150 27.70 4.07 2.39
N ALA A 151 27.31 4.38 3.62
CA ALA A 151 27.99 5.38 4.44
C ALA A 151 29.45 4.98 4.76
N PHE A 152 29.70 3.69 5.03
CA PHE A 152 31.06 3.17 5.23
C PHE A 152 31.94 3.34 3.97
N TYR A 153 31.40 3.01 2.79
CA TYR A 153 32.13 3.25 1.53
C TYR A 153 32.36 4.74 1.27
N GLY A 154 31.40 5.60 1.61
CA GLY A 154 31.58 7.06 1.55
C GLY A 154 32.73 7.56 2.44
N THR A 155 32.85 7.01 3.64
CA THR A 155 33.97 7.34 4.53
C THR A 155 35.31 6.89 3.93
N ASN A 156 35.39 5.72 3.33
CA ASN A 156 36.56 5.21 2.66
C ASN A 156 36.92 6.04 1.41
N GLN A 157 35.92 6.53 0.67
CA GLN A 157 36.11 7.45 -0.46
C GLN A 157 36.71 8.78 0.01
N ALA A 158 36.18 9.36 1.11
CA ALA A 158 36.73 10.58 1.68
C ALA A 158 38.20 10.38 2.14
N ARG A 159 38.52 9.24 2.77
CA ARG A 159 39.89 8.88 3.14
C ARG A 159 40.79 8.74 1.92
N SER A 160 40.32 8.17 0.83
CA SER A 160 41.11 7.99 -0.39
C SER A 160 41.46 9.31 -1.07
N ALA A 161 40.73 10.40 -0.82
CA ALA A 161 41.01 11.73 -1.34
C ALA A 161 42.29 12.34 -0.72
N PHE A 162 42.76 11.84 0.42
CA PHE A 162 44.05 12.25 1.02
C PHE A 162 45.27 11.58 0.38
N TYR A 163 45.08 10.58 -0.49
CA TYR A 163 46.17 9.91 -1.20
C TYR A 163 46.30 10.48 -2.63
N PRO A 164 47.56 10.52 -3.18
CA PRO A 164 47.76 10.99 -4.55
C PRO A 164 46.98 10.10 -5.55
N SER A 165 46.31 10.74 -6.48
CA SER A 165 45.57 10.03 -7.55
C SER A 165 46.53 9.58 -8.66
N ILE A 166 46.48 8.32 -9.06
CA ILE A 166 47.20 7.78 -10.22
C ILE A 166 46.18 7.64 -11.33
N VAL A 167 46.34 8.42 -12.40
CA VAL A 167 45.51 8.35 -13.62
C VAL A 167 46.30 7.64 -14.68
N LEU A 168 45.79 6.48 -15.15
CA LEU A 168 46.31 5.74 -16.29
C LEU A 168 45.51 6.15 -17.51
N SER A 169 46.13 6.88 -18.47
CA SER A 169 45.49 7.21 -19.74
C SER A 169 46.24 6.55 -20.87
N GLY A 170 45.53 5.87 -21.77
CA GLY A 170 46.08 5.28 -22.98
C GLY A 170 45.21 5.70 -24.15
N SER A 171 45.81 6.20 -25.24
CA SER A 171 45.15 6.44 -26.49
C SER A 171 45.76 5.55 -27.60
N ALA A 172 44.94 4.77 -28.31
CA ALA A 172 45.35 4.03 -29.50
C ALA A 172 44.62 4.65 -30.69
N GLY A 173 45.40 5.18 -31.60
CA GLY A 173 44.87 5.77 -32.82
C GLY A 173 45.75 5.35 -34.03
N TRP A 174 45.10 5.04 -35.13
CA TRP A 174 45.79 4.86 -36.43
C TRP A 174 45.85 6.21 -37.09
N THR A 175 47.04 6.80 -37.14
CA THR A 175 47.30 8.01 -37.96
C THR A 175 47.89 7.58 -39.29
N ASN A 176 47.13 7.77 -40.35
CA ASN A 176 47.67 7.65 -41.71
C ASN A 176 48.33 8.99 -42.04
N SER A 177 49.65 9.04 -41.95
CA SER A 177 50.40 10.19 -42.33
C SER A 177 50.42 10.29 -43.84
N CYS A 178 49.63 11.20 -44.39
CA CYS A 178 49.56 11.48 -45.86
C CYS A 178 50.84 12.13 -46.40
N LEU A 179 51.88 12.29 -45.56
CA LEU A 179 53.18 12.92 -45.93
C LEU A 179 54.15 11.98 -46.64
N LEU A 180 53.80 10.68 -46.81
CA LEU A 180 54.61 9.73 -47.56
C LEU A 180 54.16 9.52 -49.02
N TYR A 181 53.17 10.26 -49.51
CA TYR A 181 52.76 10.23 -50.88
C TYR A 181 53.42 11.39 -51.61
N THR A 182 54.70 11.26 -51.90
CA THR A 182 55.35 12.01 -52.95
C THR A 182 55.08 11.22 -54.24
N SER A 183 54.00 11.55 -54.89
CA SER A 183 53.78 11.13 -56.31
C SER A 183 54.89 11.80 -57.16
N PRO A 184 55.74 11.06 -57.81
CA PRO A 184 56.64 11.67 -58.81
C PRO A 184 55.78 12.29 -59.93
N SER A 185 55.98 13.58 -60.17
CA SER A 185 55.33 14.32 -61.20
C SER A 185 55.70 13.66 -62.58
N PRO A 186 54.78 13.39 -63.48
CA PRO A 186 55.08 12.81 -64.75
C PRO A 186 55.60 13.85 -65.79
N ARG A 187 56.43 14.79 -65.36
CA ARG A 187 57.11 15.79 -66.21
C ARG A 187 58.53 15.88 -65.77
N ASP A 188 59.33 14.91 -66.22
CA ASP A 188 60.75 15.08 -66.60
C ASP A 188 61.17 13.84 -67.40
#